data_3ce4e91a2b1e936f84fba60e1c39ddbd
#
_entry.id   3ce4e91a2b1e936f84fba60e1c39ddbd
#
_cell.length_a   1.000
_cell.length_b   1.000
_cell.length_c   1.000
_cell.angle_alpha   90.00
_cell.angle_beta   90.00
_cell.angle_gamma   90.00
#
_symmetry.space_group_name_H-M   'P 1'
#
loop_
_entity.id
_entity.type
_entity.pdbx_description
1 polymer ?
#
loop_
_entity_poly.entity_id
_entity_poly.type
_entity_poly.pdbx_seq_one_letter_code
_entity_poly.pdbx_strand_id
1 'polypeptide(L)'
;MKIIKKIWQQIRCSYLYWCRNALLINAYVDDDTWTGIRHRNWGDDLNYYFINHLTKHPVVFFHRFWLAKKLDFKNYLCIGTLLDAVNYSKESTIVWGTGVSGQDRLFTIPKEIRSVRGQKTIDFLQEKNIPYPALVGDPALILPLFYQPKNKEKKYKLGIIPHVIDLEHPIIKQIQSENSNEVLIINLSKFEKWTDVIDQICGCECIASSSLHGLITSDTYGVPNCWIELSGKISGGHFKFYDYASSVNRTFNGPITMHTNINQIIEECKKWTQPTINHGDILKSCPFNIKAEQVISQ
;
A
#
# COMPACT_ATOMS: atom_id res chain seq x y z
N MET A 1 24.75 -21.66 -11.05
CA MET A 1 23.41 -21.60 -10.43
C MET A 1 22.72 -20.22 -10.54
N LYS A 2 23.36 -19.10 -10.15
CA LYS A 2 22.77 -17.74 -10.23
C LYS A 2 22.42 -17.28 -11.67
N ILE A 3 23.26 -17.60 -12.66
CA ILE A 3 23.04 -17.21 -14.08
C ILE A 3 21.85 -17.94 -14.66
N ILE A 4 21.75 -19.24 -14.44
CA ILE A 4 20.62 -20.07 -14.92
C ILE A 4 19.29 -19.55 -14.35
N LYS A 5 19.25 -19.21 -13.05
CA LYS A 5 18.07 -18.60 -12.44
C LYS A 5 17.66 -17.28 -13.13
N LYS A 6 18.64 -16.42 -13.47
CA LYS A 6 18.36 -15.17 -14.18
C LYS A 6 17.80 -15.41 -15.60
N ILE A 7 18.34 -16.38 -16.34
CA ILE A 7 17.85 -16.73 -17.67
C ILE A 7 16.39 -17.21 -17.57
N TRP A 8 16.11 -18.16 -16.69
CA TRP A 8 14.75 -18.64 -16.47
C TRP A 8 13.77 -17.53 -16.06
N GLN A 9 14.23 -16.58 -15.25
CA GLN A 9 13.42 -15.41 -14.90
C GLN A 9 13.04 -14.60 -16.14
N GLN A 10 13.99 -14.36 -17.05
CA GLN A 10 13.69 -13.61 -18.28
C GLN A 10 12.75 -14.39 -19.20
N ILE A 11 12.92 -15.71 -19.35
CA ILE A 11 12.02 -16.56 -20.11
C ILE A 11 10.60 -16.50 -19.53
N ARG A 12 10.46 -16.66 -18.20
CA ARG A 12 9.18 -16.55 -17.51
C ARG A 12 8.53 -15.18 -17.71
N CYS A 13 9.29 -14.08 -17.51
CA CYS A 13 8.77 -12.72 -17.72
C CYS A 13 8.31 -12.52 -19.17
N SER A 14 9.08 -12.97 -20.15
CA SER A 14 8.72 -12.91 -21.57
C SER A 14 7.44 -13.70 -21.86
N TYR A 15 7.36 -14.94 -21.38
CA TYR A 15 6.15 -15.77 -21.55
C TYR A 15 4.90 -15.11 -20.93
N LEU A 16 5.00 -14.62 -19.67
CA LEU A 16 3.89 -13.98 -19.01
C LEU A 16 3.45 -12.71 -19.74
N TYR A 17 4.41 -11.91 -20.20
CA TYR A 17 4.12 -10.65 -20.89
C TYR A 17 3.48 -10.89 -22.26
N TRP A 18 4.10 -11.72 -23.12
CA TRP A 18 3.65 -11.91 -24.50
C TRP A 18 2.49 -12.88 -24.66
N CYS A 19 2.45 -13.95 -23.84
CA CYS A 19 1.46 -15.02 -24.00
C CYS A 19 0.29 -14.93 -23.01
N ARG A 20 0.49 -14.21 -21.88
CA ARG A 20 -0.53 -14.11 -20.82
C ARG A 20 -0.95 -12.66 -20.54
N ASN A 21 -0.53 -11.70 -21.36
CA ASN A 21 -0.84 -10.28 -21.24
C ASN A 21 -0.55 -9.73 -19.83
N ALA A 22 0.61 -10.09 -19.25
CA ALA A 22 0.98 -9.64 -17.93
C ALA A 22 1.18 -8.11 -17.87
N LEU A 23 0.78 -7.53 -16.76
CA LEU A 23 1.01 -6.12 -16.45
C LEU A 23 2.42 -5.93 -15.89
N LEU A 24 3.11 -4.92 -16.38
CA LEU A 24 4.43 -4.55 -15.86
C LEU A 24 4.26 -3.53 -14.74
N ILE A 25 4.40 -3.96 -13.50
CA ILE A 25 4.29 -3.10 -12.32
C ILE A 25 5.67 -2.82 -11.77
N ASN A 26 5.93 -1.58 -11.39
CA ASN A 26 7.14 -1.20 -10.68
C ASN A 26 6.79 -0.92 -9.21
N ALA A 27 7.39 -1.65 -8.28
CA ALA A 27 7.06 -1.60 -6.87
C ALA A 27 8.21 -2.11 -6.00
N TYR A 28 8.20 -1.77 -4.71
CA TYR A 28 9.14 -2.28 -3.69
C TYR A 28 8.79 -3.71 -3.25
N VAL A 29 8.70 -4.63 -4.20
CA VAL A 29 8.36 -6.02 -3.92
C VAL A 29 9.54 -6.91 -4.29
N ASP A 30 9.83 -7.90 -3.45
CA ASP A 30 10.84 -8.92 -3.73
C ASP A 30 10.18 -10.15 -4.34
N ASP A 31 10.55 -10.44 -5.59
CA ASP A 31 10.07 -11.60 -6.34
C ASP A 31 11.17 -12.67 -6.36
N ASP A 32 10.86 -13.85 -5.83
CA ASP A 32 11.64 -15.04 -6.10
C ASP A 32 11.05 -15.75 -7.34
N THR A 33 11.88 -15.94 -8.36
CA THR A 33 11.48 -16.52 -9.64
C THR A 33 10.76 -17.87 -9.53
N TRP A 34 10.99 -18.61 -8.46
CA TRP A 34 10.51 -19.97 -8.27
C TRP A 34 9.36 -20.09 -7.26
N THR A 35 9.41 -19.29 -6.19
CA THR A 35 8.48 -19.40 -5.07
C THR A 35 7.43 -18.29 -5.06
N GLY A 36 7.52 -17.31 -5.97
CA GLY A 36 6.65 -16.15 -6.00
C GLY A 36 7.21 -14.99 -5.16
N ILE A 37 6.33 -14.24 -4.51
CA ILE A 37 6.69 -13.05 -3.75
C ILE A 37 7.19 -13.44 -2.37
N ARG A 38 8.29 -12.82 -1.96
CA ARG A 38 8.72 -12.82 -0.57
C ARG A 38 7.99 -11.71 0.16
N HIS A 39 7.15 -12.08 1.09
CA HIS A 39 6.42 -11.12 1.91
C HIS A 39 7.40 -10.28 2.74
N ARG A 40 7.40 -8.97 2.48
CA ARG A 40 8.18 -8.00 3.24
C ARG A 40 7.30 -6.93 3.86
N ASN A 41 6.33 -6.45 3.09
CA ASN A 41 5.42 -5.42 3.51
C ASN A 41 4.12 -5.58 2.70
N TRP A 42 3.06 -5.98 3.35
CA TRP A 42 1.75 -6.23 2.75
C TRP A 42 1.25 -5.07 1.87
N GLY A 43 1.45 -3.82 2.30
CA GLY A 43 1.04 -2.66 1.52
C GLY A 43 1.74 -2.58 0.16
N ASP A 44 3.04 -2.85 0.13
CA ASP A 44 3.79 -2.90 -1.13
C ASP A 44 3.40 -4.15 -1.95
N ASP A 45 3.14 -5.28 -1.29
CA ASP A 45 2.75 -6.55 -1.93
C ASP A 45 1.36 -6.46 -2.58
N LEU A 46 0.49 -5.51 -2.21
CA LEU A 46 -0.76 -5.22 -2.90
C LEU A 46 -0.55 -4.87 -4.38
N ASN A 47 0.58 -4.31 -4.76
CA ASN A 47 0.94 -4.10 -6.17
C ASN A 47 0.97 -5.40 -6.99
N TYR A 48 1.14 -6.54 -6.34
CA TYR A 48 1.04 -7.84 -6.99
C TYR A 48 -0.34 -8.46 -6.80
N TYR A 49 -0.74 -8.66 -5.55
CA TYR A 49 -1.94 -9.42 -5.24
C TYR A 49 -3.21 -8.70 -5.63
N PHE A 50 -3.34 -7.43 -5.26
CA PHE A 50 -4.54 -6.67 -5.53
C PHE A 50 -4.65 -6.31 -7.02
N ILE A 51 -3.57 -5.89 -7.68
CA ILE A 51 -3.60 -5.61 -9.12
C ILE A 51 -3.91 -6.87 -9.94
N ASN A 52 -3.35 -8.03 -9.58
CA ASN A 52 -3.71 -9.30 -10.21
C ASN A 52 -5.19 -9.64 -9.97
N HIS A 53 -5.68 -9.47 -8.74
CA HIS A 53 -7.09 -9.72 -8.42
C HIS A 53 -8.03 -8.79 -9.17
N LEU A 54 -7.70 -7.49 -9.22
CA LEU A 54 -8.44 -6.43 -9.88
C LEU A 54 -8.54 -6.63 -11.40
N THR A 55 -7.47 -7.10 -12.03
CA THR A 55 -7.36 -7.16 -13.50
C THR A 55 -7.51 -8.54 -14.08
N LYS A 56 -7.33 -9.59 -13.27
CA LYS A 56 -7.18 -10.99 -13.67
C LYS A 56 -6.00 -11.23 -14.64
N HIS A 57 -5.11 -10.27 -14.75
CA HIS A 57 -3.87 -10.41 -15.51
C HIS A 57 -2.70 -10.74 -14.58
N PRO A 58 -1.75 -11.59 -14.99
CA PRO A 58 -0.52 -11.79 -14.26
C PRO A 58 0.23 -10.47 -14.08
N VAL A 59 0.94 -10.33 -12.97
CA VAL A 59 1.83 -9.20 -12.70
C VAL A 59 3.27 -9.65 -12.86
N VAL A 60 4.05 -8.88 -13.59
CA VAL A 60 5.51 -9.00 -13.72
C VAL A 60 6.14 -7.71 -13.22
N PHE A 61 7.13 -7.82 -12.33
CA PHE A 61 7.83 -6.63 -11.86
C PHE A 61 8.79 -6.09 -12.93
N PHE A 62 8.57 -4.84 -13.33
CA PHE A 62 9.33 -4.18 -14.37
C PHE A 62 10.84 -4.24 -14.12
N HIS A 63 11.28 -4.04 -12.88
CA HIS A 63 12.68 -4.09 -12.51
C HIS A 63 13.33 -5.48 -12.66
N ARG A 64 12.52 -6.55 -12.75
CA ARG A 64 12.97 -7.94 -12.96
C ARG A 64 13.04 -8.34 -14.44
N PHE A 65 12.39 -7.60 -15.32
CA PHE A 65 12.33 -7.91 -16.74
C PHE A 65 13.33 -7.03 -17.52
N TRP A 66 14.52 -7.57 -17.80
CA TRP A 66 15.60 -6.83 -18.43
C TRP A 66 15.21 -6.23 -19.79
N LEU A 67 14.51 -7.01 -20.64
CA LEU A 67 14.09 -6.55 -21.95
C LEU A 67 13.11 -5.36 -21.85
N ALA A 68 12.17 -5.42 -20.92
CA ALA A 68 11.24 -4.34 -20.69
C ALA A 68 11.94 -3.05 -20.25
N LYS A 69 12.95 -3.17 -19.40
CA LYS A 69 13.78 -2.00 -18.98
C LYS A 69 14.61 -1.44 -20.14
N LYS A 70 15.20 -2.30 -20.96
CA LYS A 70 16.05 -1.88 -22.10
C LYS A 70 15.25 -1.16 -23.16
N LEU A 71 14.03 -1.61 -23.43
CA LEU A 71 13.14 -1.08 -24.47
C LEU A 71 12.07 -0.11 -23.92
N ASP A 72 12.16 0.22 -22.64
CA ASP A 72 11.23 1.10 -21.92
C ASP A 72 9.76 0.75 -22.18
N PHE A 73 9.39 -0.52 -21.92
CA PHE A 73 8.02 -0.97 -22.10
C PHE A 73 7.07 -0.22 -21.14
N LYS A 74 5.84 -0.02 -21.59
CA LYS A 74 4.76 0.53 -20.77
C LYS A 74 4.69 -0.18 -19.43
N ASN A 75 4.77 0.60 -18.36
CA ASN A 75 4.77 0.10 -16.98
C ASN A 75 3.96 1.01 -16.08
N TYR A 76 3.68 0.55 -14.85
CA TYR A 76 2.79 1.24 -13.94
C TYR A 76 3.40 1.42 -12.56
N LEU A 77 3.13 2.57 -11.94
CA LEU A 77 3.32 2.86 -10.52
C LEU A 77 1.96 3.03 -9.86
N CYS A 78 1.64 2.19 -8.87
CA CYS A 78 0.31 2.17 -8.28
C CYS A 78 0.35 2.48 -6.78
N ILE A 79 0.57 1.49 -5.92
CA ILE A 79 0.44 1.60 -4.47
C ILE A 79 1.81 1.87 -3.85
N GLY A 80 1.87 2.87 -2.95
CA GLY A 80 3.08 3.16 -2.18
C GLY A 80 3.65 4.56 -2.38
N THR A 81 4.92 4.73 -2.03
CA THR A 81 5.68 5.99 -2.19
C THR A 81 6.76 5.77 -3.24
N LEU A 82 6.37 5.80 -4.51
CA LEU A 82 7.18 5.29 -5.61
C LEU A 82 7.55 6.34 -6.66
N LEU A 83 6.81 7.46 -6.75
CA LEU A 83 6.94 8.40 -7.85
C LEU A 83 8.34 9.03 -7.91
N ASP A 84 8.89 9.43 -6.77
CA ASP A 84 10.23 9.99 -6.61
C ASP A 84 11.28 8.95 -6.17
N ALA A 85 10.93 7.67 -6.18
CA ALA A 85 11.88 6.62 -5.87
C ALA A 85 12.87 6.42 -7.02
N VAL A 86 14.15 6.34 -6.69
CA VAL A 86 15.24 6.26 -7.67
C VAL A 86 15.02 5.10 -8.64
N ASN A 87 15.03 5.40 -9.94
CA ASN A 87 14.86 4.46 -11.05
C ASN A 87 13.49 3.77 -11.17
N TYR A 88 12.46 4.22 -10.44
CA TYR A 88 11.13 3.64 -10.55
C TYR A 88 10.30 4.30 -11.67
N SER A 89 10.23 5.63 -11.73
CA SER A 89 9.58 6.33 -12.83
C SER A 89 10.41 6.26 -14.11
N LYS A 90 9.76 6.06 -15.25
CA LYS A 90 10.31 6.03 -16.61
C LYS A 90 9.42 6.81 -17.55
N GLU A 91 9.94 7.18 -18.73
CA GLU A 91 9.17 7.92 -19.74
C GLU A 91 7.92 7.16 -20.22
N SER A 92 7.94 5.83 -20.19
CA SER A 92 6.80 4.97 -20.51
C SER A 92 5.86 4.68 -19.34
N THR A 93 6.13 5.22 -18.15
CA THR A 93 5.38 4.93 -16.91
C THR A 93 4.02 5.63 -16.92
N ILE A 94 2.99 4.90 -16.46
CA ILE A 94 1.68 5.42 -16.10
C ILE A 94 1.53 5.35 -14.59
N VAL A 95 1.12 6.45 -13.98
CA VAL A 95 0.97 6.60 -12.53
C VAL A 95 -0.50 6.53 -12.15
N TRP A 96 -0.81 5.73 -11.11
CA TRP A 96 -2.13 5.60 -10.52
C TRP A 96 -2.05 5.50 -9.00
N GLY A 97 -2.25 6.63 -8.31
CA GLY A 97 -2.43 6.71 -6.87
C GLY A 97 -1.18 6.63 -6.00
N THR A 98 0.02 6.41 -6.57
CA THR A 98 1.27 6.48 -5.77
C THR A 98 1.61 7.92 -5.40
N GLY A 99 2.34 8.10 -4.29
CA GLY A 99 2.83 9.40 -3.85
C GLY A 99 4.34 9.57 -3.95
N VAL A 100 4.81 10.76 -3.58
CA VAL A 100 6.23 11.08 -3.38
C VAL A 100 6.62 10.92 -1.90
N SER A 101 7.93 10.87 -1.64
CA SER A 101 8.48 10.83 -0.27
C SER A 101 8.54 12.21 0.41
N GLY A 102 8.36 13.27 -0.35
CA GLY A 102 8.57 14.66 0.10
C GLY A 102 10.04 15.08 0.16
N GLN A 103 10.95 14.25 -0.34
CA GLN A 103 12.38 14.59 -0.46
C GLN A 103 12.65 15.22 -1.82
N ASP A 104 13.60 16.15 -1.86
CA ASP A 104 14.01 16.76 -3.13
C ASP A 104 14.89 15.80 -3.94
N ARG A 105 14.22 14.88 -4.65
CA ARG A 105 14.87 13.89 -5.52
C ARG A 105 14.53 14.13 -6.98
N LEU A 106 15.52 13.97 -7.84
CA LEU A 106 15.30 13.92 -9.27
C LEU A 106 14.72 12.57 -9.67
N PHE A 107 13.70 12.59 -10.50
CA PHE A 107 13.11 11.39 -11.08
C PHE A 107 12.71 11.64 -12.55
N THR A 108 12.56 10.58 -13.32
CA THR A 108 12.10 10.68 -14.70
C THR A 108 10.62 11.03 -14.71
N ILE A 109 10.24 12.06 -15.49
CA ILE A 109 8.83 12.44 -15.64
C ILE A 109 8.09 11.30 -16.35
N PRO A 110 7.01 10.76 -15.74
CA PRO A 110 6.25 9.67 -16.33
C PRO A 110 5.44 10.15 -17.54
N LYS A 111 5.07 9.21 -18.41
CA LYS A 111 4.25 9.46 -19.59
C LYS A 111 2.89 10.07 -19.24
N GLU A 112 2.28 9.56 -18.18
CA GLU A 112 0.93 9.95 -17.76
C GLU A 112 0.81 9.82 -16.25
N ILE A 113 0.24 10.82 -15.59
CA ILE A 113 -0.12 10.78 -14.18
C ILE A 113 -1.64 10.90 -14.10
N ARG A 114 -2.34 9.78 -13.87
CA ARG A 114 -3.81 9.72 -13.81
C ARG A 114 -4.35 10.14 -12.47
N SER A 115 -3.68 9.74 -11.40
CA SER A 115 -3.94 10.19 -10.03
C SER A 115 -2.68 10.01 -9.19
N VAL A 116 -2.65 10.70 -8.06
CA VAL A 116 -1.61 10.58 -7.03
C VAL A 116 -2.27 10.35 -5.67
N ARG A 117 -1.48 9.96 -4.68
CA ARG A 117 -2.01 9.60 -3.36
C ARG A 117 -2.75 10.75 -2.67
N GLY A 118 -2.24 11.96 -2.72
CA GLY A 118 -2.85 13.08 -2.04
C GLY A 118 -2.39 14.45 -2.55
N GLN A 119 -2.96 15.50 -1.94
CA GLN A 119 -2.72 16.89 -2.32
C GLN A 119 -1.25 17.31 -2.16
N LYS A 120 -0.55 16.81 -1.13
CA LYS A 120 0.87 17.14 -0.94
C LYS A 120 1.77 16.61 -2.05
N THR A 121 1.40 15.50 -2.68
CA THR A 121 2.07 15.04 -3.90
C THR A 121 1.77 15.96 -5.09
N ILE A 122 0.55 16.49 -5.21
CA ILE A 122 0.21 17.51 -6.22
C ILE A 122 1.05 18.77 -6.01
N ASP A 123 1.09 19.29 -4.78
CA ASP A 123 1.85 20.50 -4.42
C ASP A 123 3.34 20.32 -4.81
N PHE A 124 3.91 19.16 -4.50
CA PHE A 124 5.29 18.82 -4.88
C PHE A 124 5.50 18.81 -6.40
N LEU A 125 4.55 18.27 -7.17
CA LEU A 125 4.64 18.28 -8.64
C LEU A 125 4.51 19.69 -9.21
N GLN A 126 3.63 20.53 -8.65
CA GLN A 126 3.46 21.94 -9.01
C GLN A 126 4.75 22.75 -8.78
N GLU A 127 5.36 22.61 -7.61
CA GLU A 127 6.64 23.30 -7.28
C GLU A 127 7.75 22.95 -8.27
N LYS A 128 7.71 21.75 -8.84
CA LYS A 128 8.69 21.30 -9.85
C LYS A 128 8.27 21.54 -11.29
N ASN A 129 7.15 22.22 -11.52
CA ASN A 129 6.58 22.44 -12.86
C ASN A 129 6.34 21.13 -13.64
N ILE A 130 5.98 20.06 -12.94
CA ILE A 130 5.63 18.75 -13.54
C ILE A 130 4.11 18.70 -13.73
N PRO A 131 3.59 18.20 -14.86
CA PRO A 131 2.17 17.99 -15.05
C PRO A 131 1.58 17.12 -13.94
N TYR A 132 0.45 17.51 -13.40
CA TYR A 132 -0.22 16.82 -12.28
C TYR A 132 -1.69 16.54 -12.59
N PRO A 133 -2.29 15.49 -11.99
CA PRO A 133 -3.69 15.15 -12.19
C PRO A 133 -4.60 15.98 -11.29
N ALA A 134 -5.89 16.01 -11.62
CA ALA A 134 -6.92 16.55 -10.72
C ALA A 134 -7.40 15.53 -9.67
N LEU A 135 -7.12 14.24 -9.86
CA LEU A 135 -7.64 13.16 -9.02
C LEU A 135 -6.59 12.68 -8.02
N VAL A 136 -7.05 12.45 -6.79
CA VAL A 136 -6.24 11.92 -5.70
C VAL A 136 -6.87 10.66 -5.12
N GLY A 137 -6.06 9.82 -4.49
CA GLY A 137 -6.46 8.63 -3.74
C GLY A 137 -5.50 7.46 -3.96
N ASP A 138 -5.20 6.76 -2.87
CA ASP A 138 -4.45 5.50 -2.92
C ASP A 138 -5.35 4.38 -3.46
N PRO A 139 -4.88 3.55 -4.41
CA PRO A 139 -5.69 2.43 -4.91
C PRO A 139 -6.15 1.42 -3.85
N ALA A 140 -5.47 1.35 -2.69
CA ALA A 140 -5.92 0.51 -1.59
C ALA A 140 -7.27 0.96 -0.98
N LEU A 141 -7.69 2.20 -1.22
CA LEU A 141 -9.00 2.69 -0.76
C LEU A 141 -10.19 1.98 -1.43
N ILE A 142 -10.01 1.35 -2.59
CA ILE A 142 -11.08 0.60 -3.24
C ILE A 142 -11.10 -0.90 -2.90
N LEU A 143 -10.24 -1.37 -1.98
CA LEU A 143 -10.22 -2.76 -1.54
C LEU A 143 -11.60 -3.32 -1.16
N PRO A 144 -12.49 -2.59 -0.43
CA PRO A 144 -13.81 -3.10 -0.05
C PRO A 144 -14.74 -3.41 -1.23
N LEU A 145 -14.50 -2.81 -2.39
CA LEU A 145 -15.27 -3.11 -3.59
C LEU A 145 -14.93 -4.49 -4.19
N PHE A 146 -13.83 -5.09 -3.78
CA PHE A 146 -13.30 -6.34 -4.33
C PHE A 146 -13.14 -7.45 -3.30
N TYR A 147 -13.15 -7.10 -2.02
CA TYR A 147 -13.10 -8.06 -0.94
C TYR A 147 -13.84 -7.56 0.29
N GLN A 148 -14.71 -8.41 0.85
CA GLN A 148 -15.38 -8.21 2.13
C GLN A 148 -15.08 -9.38 3.05
N PRO A 149 -14.66 -9.13 4.32
CA PRO A 149 -14.48 -10.17 5.31
C PRO A 149 -15.77 -10.97 5.52
N LYS A 150 -15.65 -12.29 5.55
CA LYS A 150 -16.81 -13.17 5.78
C LYS A 150 -17.29 -13.09 7.23
N ASN A 151 -16.36 -12.97 8.16
CA ASN A 151 -16.64 -12.82 9.58
C ASN A 151 -16.37 -11.38 10.01
N LYS A 152 -17.37 -10.70 10.55
CA LYS A 152 -17.29 -9.32 11.07
C LYS A 152 -17.24 -9.28 12.60
N GLU A 153 -17.12 -10.43 13.26
CA GLU A 153 -17.02 -10.51 14.73
C GLU A 153 -15.71 -9.85 15.20
N LYS A 154 -15.86 -8.97 16.20
CA LYS A 154 -14.73 -8.30 16.85
C LYS A 154 -14.14 -9.22 17.93
N LYS A 155 -12.99 -9.79 17.65
CA LYS A 155 -12.30 -10.73 18.56
C LYS A 155 -11.30 -10.05 19.49
N TYR A 156 -10.79 -8.89 19.07
CA TYR A 156 -9.77 -8.16 19.80
C TYR A 156 -10.20 -6.73 20.02
N LYS A 157 -9.93 -6.18 21.22
CA LYS A 157 -10.19 -4.77 21.53
C LYS A 157 -9.28 -3.83 20.73
N LEU A 158 -8.01 -4.25 20.53
CA LEU A 158 -7.01 -3.45 19.85
C LEU A 158 -6.17 -4.30 18.90
N GLY A 159 -6.09 -3.88 17.64
CA GLY A 159 -5.06 -4.35 16.73
C GLY A 159 -3.90 -3.36 16.68
N ILE A 160 -2.67 -3.85 16.78
CA ILE A 160 -1.48 -3.01 16.59
C ILE A 160 -0.78 -3.44 15.31
N ILE A 161 -0.55 -2.47 14.42
CA ILE A 161 0.14 -2.69 13.14
C ILE A 161 1.47 -1.92 13.18
N PRO A 162 2.54 -2.51 13.70
CA PRO A 162 3.85 -1.89 13.64
C PRO A 162 4.36 -1.86 12.20
N HIS A 163 5.08 -0.82 11.83
CA HIS A 163 5.86 -0.86 10.60
C HIS A 163 6.84 -2.04 10.65
N VAL A 164 7.13 -2.66 9.51
CA VAL A 164 7.95 -3.88 9.45
C VAL A 164 9.33 -3.75 10.11
N ILE A 165 9.89 -2.55 10.17
CA ILE A 165 11.16 -2.28 10.87
C ILE A 165 11.01 -2.24 12.39
N ASP A 166 9.79 -2.11 12.91
CA ASP A 166 9.48 -1.95 14.33
C ASP A 166 8.83 -3.20 14.97
N LEU A 167 8.74 -4.31 14.23
CA LEU A 167 8.12 -5.54 14.72
C LEU A 167 8.75 -6.08 16.01
N GLU A 168 10.06 -5.91 16.15
CA GLU A 168 10.83 -6.36 17.30
C GLU A 168 10.98 -5.30 18.40
N HIS A 169 10.25 -4.18 18.29
CA HIS A 169 10.35 -3.10 19.27
C HIS A 169 9.93 -3.58 20.67
N PRO A 170 10.68 -3.26 21.76
CA PRO A 170 10.42 -3.78 23.11
C PRO A 170 8.98 -3.56 23.59
N ILE A 171 8.42 -2.39 23.29
CA ILE A 171 7.05 -2.02 23.68
C ILE A 171 6.00 -2.96 23.04
N ILE A 172 6.21 -3.38 21.80
CA ILE A 172 5.30 -4.31 21.10
C ILE A 172 5.33 -5.68 21.79
N LYS A 173 6.52 -6.17 22.11
CA LYS A 173 6.70 -7.45 22.83
C LYS A 173 6.07 -7.43 24.21
N GLN A 174 6.23 -6.32 24.94
CA GLN A 174 5.64 -6.13 26.26
C GLN A 174 4.11 -6.16 26.17
N ILE A 175 3.51 -5.34 25.30
CA ILE A 175 2.05 -5.29 25.14
C ILE A 175 1.51 -6.66 24.75
N GLN A 176 2.17 -7.37 23.83
CA GLN A 176 1.75 -8.69 23.40
C GLN A 176 1.77 -9.70 24.55
N SER A 177 2.81 -9.66 25.40
CA SER A 177 2.92 -10.59 26.53
C SER A 177 1.91 -10.31 27.64
N GLU A 178 1.60 -9.04 27.89
CA GLU A 178 0.70 -8.61 28.97
C GLU A 178 -0.79 -8.67 28.58
N ASN A 179 -1.11 -8.59 27.28
CA ASN A 179 -2.49 -8.39 26.80
C ASN A 179 -2.87 -9.34 25.65
N SER A 180 -2.35 -10.56 25.62
CA SER A 180 -2.49 -11.49 24.49
C SER A 180 -3.93 -11.85 24.12
N ASN A 181 -4.87 -11.77 25.06
CA ASN A 181 -6.30 -12.07 24.83
C ASN A 181 -7.09 -10.87 24.25
N GLU A 182 -6.59 -9.66 24.42
CA GLU A 182 -7.29 -8.42 24.03
C GLU A 182 -6.61 -7.70 22.86
N VAL A 183 -5.31 -7.96 22.64
CA VAL A 183 -4.49 -7.29 21.63
C VAL A 183 -3.98 -8.26 20.57
N LEU A 184 -4.18 -7.91 19.31
CA LEU A 184 -3.61 -8.60 18.16
C LEU A 184 -2.46 -7.78 17.55
N ILE A 185 -1.26 -8.37 17.48
CA ILE A 185 -0.17 -7.78 16.68
C ILE A 185 -0.29 -8.27 15.25
N ILE A 186 -0.60 -7.35 14.34
CA ILE A 186 -0.78 -7.64 12.91
C ILE A 186 0.54 -7.42 12.19
N ASN A 187 1.16 -8.50 11.76
CA ASN A 187 2.46 -8.50 11.10
C ASN A 187 2.31 -8.41 9.57
N LEU A 188 2.64 -7.24 9.00
CA LEU A 188 2.54 -7.00 7.56
C LEU A 188 3.56 -7.76 6.70
N SER A 189 4.51 -8.46 7.32
CA SER A 189 5.48 -9.31 6.59
C SER A 189 5.16 -10.81 6.70
N LYS A 190 4.06 -11.18 7.38
CA LYS A 190 3.68 -12.57 7.59
C LYS A 190 2.18 -12.79 7.40
N PHE A 191 1.79 -13.29 6.26
CA PHE A 191 0.42 -13.64 5.89
C PHE A 191 0.44 -14.77 4.86
N GLU A 192 -0.62 -15.55 4.74
CA GLU A 192 -0.76 -16.60 3.71
C GLU A 192 -1.49 -16.05 2.48
N LYS A 193 -2.61 -15.38 2.71
CA LYS A 193 -3.40 -14.71 1.69
C LYS A 193 -3.37 -13.21 1.92
N TRP A 194 -3.37 -12.43 0.85
CA TRP A 194 -3.40 -10.97 0.98
C TRP A 194 -4.63 -10.46 1.74
N THR A 195 -5.71 -11.22 1.77
CA THR A 195 -6.94 -10.90 2.51
C THR A 195 -6.82 -11.12 4.02
N ASP A 196 -5.85 -11.93 4.48
CA ASP A 196 -5.72 -12.25 5.91
C ASP A 196 -5.45 -11.01 6.77
N VAL A 197 -4.69 -10.06 6.24
CA VAL A 197 -4.43 -8.77 6.93
C VAL A 197 -5.71 -7.97 7.06
N ILE A 198 -6.56 -7.96 6.04
CA ILE A 198 -7.87 -7.28 6.06
C ILE A 198 -8.77 -7.93 7.11
N ASP A 199 -8.83 -9.28 7.13
CA ASP A 199 -9.64 -10.02 8.09
C ASP A 199 -9.17 -9.76 9.54
N GLN A 200 -7.85 -9.70 9.77
CA GLN A 200 -7.28 -9.35 11.07
C GLN A 200 -7.65 -7.92 11.50
N ILE A 201 -7.54 -6.94 10.60
CA ILE A 201 -7.93 -5.55 10.87
C ILE A 201 -9.41 -5.48 11.21
N CYS A 202 -10.27 -6.10 10.40
CA CYS A 202 -11.71 -6.11 10.63
C CYS A 202 -12.13 -6.92 11.87
N GLY A 203 -11.30 -7.83 12.35
CA GLY A 203 -11.50 -8.57 13.60
C GLY A 203 -11.16 -7.79 14.87
N CYS A 204 -10.65 -6.56 14.76
CA CYS A 204 -10.34 -5.68 15.89
C CYS A 204 -11.41 -4.59 16.05
N GLU A 205 -11.71 -4.16 17.29
CA GLU A 205 -12.59 -3.02 17.54
C GLU A 205 -11.95 -1.71 17.07
N CYS A 206 -10.64 -1.57 17.27
CA CYS A 206 -9.87 -0.44 16.77
C CYS A 206 -8.42 -0.82 16.42
N ILE A 207 -7.73 0.05 15.70
CA ILE A 207 -6.37 -0.17 15.19
C ILE A 207 -5.44 0.98 15.60
N ALA A 208 -4.27 0.64 16.12
CA ALA A 208 -3.14 1.56 16.25
C ALA A 208 -2.05 1.18 15.24
N SER A 209 -1.68 2.10 14.34
CA SER A 209 -0.76 1.75 13.27
C SER A 209 0.35 2.77 13.06
N SER A 210 1.60 2.28 12.97
CA SER A 210 2.74 3.04 12.45
C SER A 210 3.00 2.75 10.96
N SER A 211 2.18 1.90 10.34
CA SER A 211 2.20 1.65 8.89
C SER A 211 1.10 2.45 8.19
N LEU A 212 1.46 3.14 7.10
CA LEU A 212 0.49 3.89 6.31
C LEU A 212 -0.64 2.99 5.78
N HIS A 213 -0.32 1.81 5.22
CA HIS A 213 -1.36 0.91 4.70
C HIS A 213 -2.22 0.27 5.79
N GLY A 214 -1.72 0.20 7.03
CA GLY A 214 -2.55 -0.16 8.18
C GLY A 214 -3.66 0.88 8.42
N LEU A 215 -3.33 2.19 8.35
CA LEU A 215 -4.32 3.26 8.48
C LEU A 215 -5.28 3.31 7.28
N ILE A 216 -4.75 3.27 6.05
CA ILE A 216 -5.57 3.27 4.81
C ILE A 216 -6.60 2.14 4.84
N THR A 217 -6.16 0.93 5.20
CA THR A 217 -7.05 -0.24 5.24
C THR A 217 -8.08 -0.12 6.36
N SER A 218 -7.67 0.34 7.53
CA SER A 218 -8.61 0.59 8.63
C SER A 218 -9.67 1.62 8.25
N ASP A 219 -9.26 2.72 7.64
CA ASP A 219 -10.17 3.78 7.18
C ASP A 219 -11.16 3.27 6.15
N THR A 220 -10.69 2.53 5.14
CA THR A 220 -11.57 2.10 4.05
C THR A 220 -12.54 0.98 4.46
N TYR A 221 -12.21 0.20 5.51
CA TYR A 221 -13.12 -0.78 6.10
C TYR A 221 -13.92 -0.26 7.31
N GLY A 222 -13.82 1.04 7.63
CA GLY A 222 -14.57 1.67 8.71
C GLY A 222 -14.16 1.21 10.12
N VAL A 223 -12.88 0.84 10.29
CA VAL A 223 -12.34 0.45 11.60
C VAL A 223 -11.71 1.67 12.26
N PRO A 224 -12.18 2.12 13.45
CA PRO A 224 -11.58 3.22 14.20
C PRO A 224 -10.07 3.02 14.35
N ASN A 225 -9.29 4.10 14.15
CA ASN A 225 -7.85 3.93 14.20
C ASN A 225 -7.10 5.21 14.57
N CYS A 226 -5.89 5.03 15.07
CA CYS A 226 -4.97 6.12 15.35
C CYS A 226 -3.57 5.86 14.75
N TRP A 227 -2.89 6.95 14.41
CA TRP A 227 -1.52 6.91 13.94
C TRP A 227 -0.57 6.94 15.14
N ILE A 228 0.27 5.89 15.27
CA ILE A 228 1.29 5.78 16.30
C ILE A 228 2.71 5.89 15.71
N GLU A 229 3.67 6.29 16.51
CA GLU A 229 5.09 6.22 16.19
C GLU A 229 5.84 5.39 17.23
N LEU A 230 6.79 4.57 16.74
CA LEU A 230 7.65 3.71 17.56
C LEU A 230 9.09 4.18 17.52
N SER A 231 9.85 3.82 16.48
CA SER A 231 11.28 4.16 16.40
C SER A 231 11.60 5.51 15.76
N GLY A 232 10.65 6.13 15.08
CA GLY A 232 10.89 7.32 14.26
C GLY A 232 11.77 7.08 13.01
N LYS A 233 12.12 5.82 12.70
CA LYS A 233 13.05 5.46 11.61
C LYS A 233 12.37 5.13 10.29
N ILE A 234 11.07 5.41 10.17
CA ILE A 234 10.30 5.09 8.96
C ILE A 234 10.77 5.95 7.80
N SER A 235 11.15 5.31 6.69
CA SER A 235 11.59 6.00 5.47
C SER A 235 10.49 6.91 4.92
N GLY A 236 10.87 8.14 4.49
CA GLY A 236 9.95 9.17 4.03
C GLY A 236 9.21 9.91 5.15
N GLY A 237 9.54 9.62 6.42
CA GLY A 237 9.02 10.36 7.58
C GLY A 237 7.49 10.45 7.60
N HIS A 238 6.99 11.59 8.05
CA HIS A 238 5.57 11.86 8.22
C HIS A 238 4.85 12.32 6.94
N PHE A 239 5.59 12.74 5.90
CA PHE A 239 5.01 13.30 4.67
C PHE A 239 3.90 12.42 4.08
N LYS A 240 4.16 11.12 3.93
CA LYS A 240 3.23 10.17 3.31
C LYS A 240 1.90 10.03 4.05
N PHE A 241 1.90 10.22 5.38
CA PHE A 241 0.68 10.17 6.21
C PHE A 241 -0.19 11.41 5.99
N TYR A 242 0.43 12.59 6.00
CA TYR A 242 -0.30 13.84 5.71
C TYR A 242 -0.75 13.92 4.25
N ASP A 243 0.03 13.37 3.31
CA ASP A 243 -0.35 13.28 1.92
C ASP A 243 -1.61 12.41 1.74
N TYR A 244 -1.62 11.22 2.35
CA TYR A 244 -2.80 10.35 2.37
C TYR A 244 -4.00 11.05 3.01
N ALA A 245 -3.84 11.62 4.20
CA ALA A 245 -4.91 12.25 4.95
C ALA A 245 -5.64 13.32 4.13
N SER A 246 -4.88 14.09 3.32
CA SER A 246 -5.44 15.13 2.44
C SER A 246 -6.38 14.59 1.35
N SER A 247 -6.24 13.32 0.95
CA SER A 247 -7.08 12.70 -0.08
C SER A 247 -8.43 12.21 0.44
N VAL A 248 -8.60 12.10 1.77
CA VAL A 248 -9.79 11.56 2.41
C VAL A 248 -10.41 12.51 3.43
N ASN A 249 -10.04 13.80 3.38
CA ASN A 249 -10.49 14.86 4.30
C ASN A 249 -10.26 14.50 5.79
N ARG A 250 -9.14 13.81 6.07
CA ARG A 250 -8.74 13.48 7.42
C ARG A 250 -7.61 14.40 7.89
N THR A 251 -7.67 14.81 9.16
CA THR A 251 -6.61 15.62 9.78
C THR A 251 -5.81 14.78 10.76
N PHE A 252 -4.50 14.78 10.61
CA PHE A 252 -3.58 14.24 11.60
C PHE A 252 -2.86 15.40 12.33
N ASN A 253 -2.88 15.37 13.66
CA ASN A 253 -2.12 16.30 14.50
C ASN A 253 -0.70 15.76 14.84
N GLY A 254 -0.26 14.75 14.11
CA GLY A 254 0.97 13.99 14.34
C GLY A 254 0.66 12.59 14.85
N PRO A 255 1.68 11.72 14.89
CA PRO A 255 1.55 10.43 15.53
C PRO A 255 1.51 10.58 17.05
N ILE A 256 0.80 9.67 17.71
CA ILE A 256 0.92 9.53 19.17
C ILE A 256 2.13 8.65 19.51
N THR A 257 2.84 9.02 20.56
CA THR A 257 3.91 8.18 21.12
C THR A 257 3.28 6.90 21.69
N MET A 258 3.83 5.76 21.35
CA MET A 258 3.31 4.49 21.82
C MET A 258 3.54 4.31 23.33
N HIS A 259 2.49 3.89 24.04
CA HIS A 259 2.50 3.58 25.46
C HIS A 259 2.15 2.09 25.69
N THR A 260 2.55 1.56 26.85
CA THR A 260 2.19 0.18 27.24
C THR A 260 0.73 0.07 27.72
N ASN A 261 0.13 1.16 28.17
CA ASN A 261 -1.27 1.20 28.59
C ASN A 261 -2.19 1.17 27.36
N ILE A 262 -2.76 0.00 27.06
CA ILE A 262 -3.65 -0.21 25.90
C ILE A 262 -4.92 0.64 25.98
N ASN A 263 -5.45 0.95 27.16
CA ASN A 263 -6.66 1.77 27.30
C ASN A 263 -6.44 3.19 26.79
N GLN A 264 -5.26 3.77 27.00
CA GLN A 264 -4.93 5.10 26.46
C GLN A 264 -4.89 5.06 24.92
N ILE A 265 -4.38 3.99 24.35
CA ILE A 265 -4.34 3.83 22.88
C ILE A 265 -5.76 3.68 22.32
N ILE A 266 -6.62 2.90 22.99
CA ILE A 266 -8.02 2.73 22.61
C ILE A 266 -8.78 4.07 22.67
N GLU A 267 -8.55 4.90 23.71
CA GLU A 267 -9.16 6.23 23.80
C GLU A 267 -8.69 7.15 22.65
N GLU A 268 -7.45 7.05 22.19
CA GLU A 268 -7.00 7.78 21.00
C GLU A 268 -7.70 7.29 19.73
N CYS A 269 -7.90 5.97 19.59
CA CYS A 269 -8.65 5.42 18.47
C CYS A 269 -10.13 5.86 18.46
N LYS A 270 -10.76 6.09 19.62
CA LYS A 270 -12.14 6.57 19.72
C LYS A 270 -12.35 8.00 19.19
N LYS A 271 -11.27 8.78 19.07
CA LYS A 271 -11.34 10.12 18.45
C LYS A 271 -11.46 10.07 16.92
N TRP A 272 -11.33 8.87 16.36
CA TRP A 272 -11.45 8.66 14.92
C TRP A 272 -12.84 9.00 14.40
N THR A 273 -12.88 9.62 13.24
CA THR A 273 -14.11 9.86 12.48
C THR A 273 -13.98 9.23 11.11
N GLN A 274 -15.07 8.68 10.59
CA GLN A 274 -15.08 8.05 9.27
C GLN A 274 -14.62 9.04 8.20
N PRO A 275 -13.53 8.79 7.49
CA PRO A 275 -13.07 9.68 6.42
C PRO A 275 -13.99 9.59 5.19
N THR A 276 -13.94 10.63 4.37
CA THR A 276 -14.68 10.66 3.11
C THR A 276 -13.83 10.05 2.01
N ILE A 277 -14.26 8.92 1.46
CA ILE A 277 -13.54 8.20 0.40
C ILE A 277 -14.33 8.28 -0.90
N ASN A 278 -13.75 8.84 -1.94
CA ASN A 278 -14.34 8.89 -3.26
C ASN A 278 -13.85 7.71 -4.12
N HIS A 279 -14.50 6.57 -3.97
CA HIS A 279 -14.20 5.37 -4.75
C HIS A 279 -14.35 5.60 -6.26
N GLY A 280 -15.32 6.43 -6.67
CA GLY A 280 -15.59 6.74 -8.08
C GLY A 280 -14.40 7.41 -8.77
N ASP A 281 -13.75 8.37 -8.14
CA ASP A 281 -12.58 9.06 -8.69
C ASP A 281 -11.37 8.12 -8.80
N ILE A 282 -11.17 7.24 -7.81
CA ILE A 282 -10.11 6.26 -7.84
C ILE A 282 -10.32 5.26 -8.99
N LEU A 283 -11.55 4.77 -9.17
CA LEU A 283 -11.91 3.89 -10.29
C LEU A 283 -11.77 4.61 -11.64
N LYS A 284 -12.22 5.86 -11.75
CA LYS A 284 -12.12 6.67 -12.97
C LYS A 284 -10.67 6.89 -13.41
N SER A 285 -9.76 7.05 -12.47
CA SER A 285 -8.32 7.21 -12.74
C SER A 285 -7.60 5.89 -13.02
N CYS A 286 -8.25 4.75 -12.80
CA CYS A 286 -7.62 3.44 -12.99
C CYS A 286 -7.18 3.23 -14.44
N PRO A 287 -5.91 2.83 -14.68
CA PRO A 287 -5.40 2.59 -16.03
C PRO A 287 -5.79 1.21 -16.59
N PHE A 288 -6.43 0.40 -15.78
CA PHE A 288 -6.79 -0.98 -16.12
C PHE A 288 -8.27 -1.10 -16.45
N ASN A 289 -8.59 -2.04 -17.34
CA ASN A 289 -9.98 -2.36 -17.63
C ASN A 289 -10.53 -3.28 -16.51
N ILE A 290 -11.42 -2.73 -15.69
CA ILE A 290 -12.10 -3.45 -14.59
C ILE A 290 -13.46 -3.89 -15.10
N LYS A 291 -13.73 -5.20 -15.04
CA LYS A 291 -15.06 -5.73 -15.40
C LYS A 291 -16.04 -5.50 -14.26
N ALA A 292 -17.27 -5.11 -14.59
CA ALA A 292 -18.32 -4.84 -13.60
C ALA A 292 -18.57 -6.06 -12.67
N GLU A 293 -18.43 -7.27 -13.18
CA GLU A 293 -18.57 -8.53 -12.42
C GLU A 293 -17.54 -8.71 -11.30
N GLN A 294 -16.50 -7.90 -11.28
CA GLN A 294 -15.43 -7.97 -10.27
C GLN A 294 -15.71 -7.07 -9.06
N VAL A 295 -16.62 -6.13 -9.22
CA VAL A 295 -17.05 -5.22 -8.15
C VAL A 295 -18.15 -5.90 -7.36
N ILE A 296 -17.92 -6.12 -6.07
CA ILE A 296 -18.94 -6.66 -5.17
C ILE A 296 -20.06 -5.62 -5.08
N SER A 297 -21.28 -6.02 -5.46
CA SER A 297 -22.46 -5.19 -5.23
C SER A 297 -22.62 -4.95 -3.73
N GLN A 298 -22.59 -3.68 -3.33
CA GLN A 298 -22.82 -3.24 -1.94
C GLN A 298 -24.27 -3.46 -1.53
#